data_9685064670e48fc28465d91985eee2cb
#
_entry.id   9685064670e48fc28465d91985eee2cb
#
_cell.length_a   1.000
_cell.length_b   1.000
_cell.length_c   1.000
_cell.angle_alpha   90.00
_cell.angle_beta   90.00
_cell.angle_gamma   90.00
#
_symmetry.space_group_name_H-M   'P 1'
#
loop_
_entity.id
_entity.type
_entity.pdbx_description
1 polymer ?
#
loop_
_entity_poly.entity_id
_entity_poly.type
_entity_poly.pdbx_seq_one_letter_code
_entity_poly.pdbx_strand_id
1 'polypeptide(L)'
;KKIFIKICRIFGYEIIDQSNFSVPTQEKKLDENLNIQGKKSITLPLGETRISRKVSALTVIFRSCTGINLLTQNKKRLFDKNKSEYTFRSLNSIIKSLNQAKTALPKIEFEIIVIDHNSEKNDIEQMKKQLDKSNLKNSIISLNVNEFVNNIKSINAKKEKVTENQISNMSNIHKSLLVAKDQCNDLVYFVEDDYLHQLDSIYEMIFTYERISSQMNRELFICPTDYPYLYTKV
;
A
#
# COMPACT_ATOMS: atom_id res chain seq x y z
N LYS A 1 -24.17 -6.28 23.93
CA LYS A 1 -23.71 -5.79 22.59
C LYS A 1 -22.38 -6.46 22.19
N LYS A 2 -21.28 -6.36 22.98
CA LYS A 2 -19.95 -6.92 22.62
C LYS A 2 -19.94 -8.44 22.42
N ILE A 3 -20.65 -9.21 23.26
CA ILE A 3 -20.74 -10.68 23.15
C ILE A 3 -21.50 -11.07 21.89
N PHE A 4 -22.59 -10.41 21.59
CA PHE A 4 -23.40 -10.64 20.39
C PHE A 4 -22.61 -10.38 19.10
N ILE A 5 -21.82 -9.29 19.04
CA ILE A 5 -20.93 -9.01 17.93
C ILE A 5 -19.88 -10.13 17.75
N LYS A 6 -19.32 -10.66 18.85
CA LYS A 6 -18.37 -11.78 18.78
C LYS A 6 -19.01 -13.05 18.21
N ILE A 7 -20.23 -13.36 18.63
CA ILE A 7 -20.98 -14.53 18.12
C ILE A 7 -21.26 -14.38 16.63
N CYS A 8 -21.73 -13.21 16.19
CA CYS A 8 -22.00 -12.97 14.78
C CYS A 8 -20.71 -13.10 13.92
N ARG A 9 -19.56 -12.64 14.42
CA ARG A 9 -18.28 -12.81 13.74
C ARG A 9 -17.85 -14.27 13.57
N ILE A 10 -18.16 -15.13 14.54
CA ILE A 10 -17.88 -16.58 14.43
C ILE A 10 -18.68 -17.18 13.25
N PHE A 11 -19.89 -16.68 13.00
CA PHE A 11 -20.74 -17.08 11.87
C PHE A 11 -20.45 -16.30 10.58
N GLY A 12 -19.41 -15.47 10.55
CA GLY A 12 -19.03 -14.71 9.35
C GLY A 12 -19.83 -13.42 9.10
N TYR A 13 -20.63 -12.97 10.10
CA TYR A 13 -21.39 -11.72 10.00
C TYR A 13 -20.73 -10.59 10.79
N GLU A 14 -20.68 -9.39 10.21
CA GLU A 14 -20.30 -8.15 10.89
C GLU A 14 -21.56 -7.32 11.18
N ILE A 15 -21.72 -6.87 12.42
CA ILE A 15 -22.82 -5.99 12.80
C ILE A 15 -22.31 -4.56 12.83
N ILE A 16 -22.93 -3.69 12.02
CA ILE A 16 -22.65 -2.27 11.95
C ILE A 16 -23.77 -1.51 12.64
N ASP A 17 -23.41 -0.62 13.54
CA ASP A 17 -24.35 0.30 14.20
C ASP A 17 -24.61 1.50 13.29
N GLN A 18 -25.69 1.45 12.51
CA GLN A 18 -26.04 2.50 11.57
C GLN A 18 -26.33 3.84 12.25
N SER A 19 -26.71 3.86 13.53
CA SER A 19 -26.94 5.10 14.28
C SER A 19 -25.65 5.89 14.57
N ASN A 20 -24.49 5.29 14.35
CA ASN A 20 -23.18 5.91 14.52
C ASN A 20 -22.60 6.52 13.22
N PHE A 21 -23.32 6.52 12.13
CA PHE A 21 -22.93 7.28 10.94
C PHE A 21 -23.13 8.78 11.18
N SER A 22 -22.08 9.56 10.97
CA SER A 22 -22.17 11.01 11.02
C SER A 22 -21.59 11.60 9.74
N VAL A 23 -22.28 12.58 9.18
CA VAL A 23 -21.75 13.38 8.09
C VAL A 23 -20.91 14.49 8.73
N PRO A 24 -19.60 14.60 8.43
CA PRO A 24 -18.77 15.67 8.96
C PRO A 24 -19.25 17.00 8.38
N THR A 25 -19.61 17.93 9.24
CA THR A 25 -19.81 19.33 8.86
C THR A 25 -18.48 20.06 9.00
N GLN A 26 -18.28 21.13 8.23
CA GLN A 26 -17.02 21.88 8.19
C GLN A 26 -16.57 22.43 9.56
N GLU A 27 -17.47 22.51 10.53
CA GLU A 27 -17.23 23.09 11.86
C GLU A 27 -16.81 22.09 12.93
N LYS A 28 -16.90 20.77 12.67
CA LYS A 28 -16.53 19.75 13.66
C LYS A 28 -15.15 19.20 13.39
N LYS A 29 -14.23 19.36 14.36
CA LYS A 29 -12.97 18.62 14.38
C LYS A 29 -13.27 17.12 14.44
N LEU A 30 -12.74 16.39 13.47
CA LEU A 30 -12.84 14.93 13.41
C LEU A 30 -11.72 14.32 14.26
N ASP A 31 -11.97 14.10 15.54
CA ASP A 31 -11.02 13.43 16.45
C ASP A 31 -11.16 11.90 16.41
N GLU A 32 -11.83 11.35 15.40
CA GLU A 32 -12.16 9.94 15.34
C GLU A 32 -11.14 9.16 14.50
N ASN A 33 -10.58 8.14 15.12
CA ASN A 33 -9.68 7.22 14.44
C ASN A 33 -10.48 6.13 13.71
N LEU A 34 -10.63 6.26 12.40
CA LEU A 34 -11.37 5.33 11.54
C LEU A 34 -10.78 3.92 11.50
N ASN A 35 -9.52 3.75 11.93
CA ASN A 35 -8.84 2.45 11.97
C ASN A 35 -9.22 1.60 13.17
N ILE A 36 -9.98 2.13 14.12
CA ILE A 36 -10.41 1.39 15.30
C ILE A 36 -11.75 0.72 15.00
N GLN A 37 -11.73 -0.59 14.93
CA GLN A 37 -12.90 -1.41 14.70
C GLN A 37 -14.00 -1.11 15.75
N GLY A 38 -15.22 -0.83 15.29
CA GLY A 38 -16.38 -0.51 16.14
C GLY A 38 -16.50 0.96 16.54
N LYS A 39 -15.66 1.86 16.00
CA LYS A 39 -15.86 3.31 16.08
C LYS A 39 -16.71 3.82 14.92
N LYS A 40 -17.19 5.04 15.05
CA LYS A 40 -18.04 5.72 14.07
C LYS A 40 -17.42 5.71 12.68
N SER A 41 -18.20 5.37 11.68
CA SER A 41 -17.90 5.66 10.29
C SER A 41 -18.24 7.10 9.95
N ILE A 42 -17.43 7.71 9.09
CA ILE A 42 -17.66 9.07 8.61
C ILE A 42 -18.00 9.00 7.13
N THR A 43 -19.14 9.55 6.75
CA THR A 43 -19.52 9.70 5.34
C THR A 43 -19.21 11.12 4.91
N LEU A 44 -18.32 11.25 3.91
CA LEU A 44 -18.02 12.55 3.32
C LEU A 44 -19.03 12.89 2.22
N PRO A 45 -19.48 14.16 2.12
CA PRO A 45 -20.39 14.56 1.06
C PRO A 45 -19.71 14.47 -0.32
N LEU A 46 -20.48 14.02 -1.33
CA LEU A 46 -20.03 13.91 -2.71
C LEU A 46 -20.06 15.24 -3.49
N GLY A 47 -20.45 16.34 -2.90
CA GLY A 47 -20.53 17.66 -3.55
C GLY A 47 -19.18 18.19 -4.08
N GLU A 48 -19.20 19.42 -4.60
CA GLU A 48 -18.01 20.12 -5.03
C GLU A 48 -17.07 20.38 -3.84
N THR A 49 -15.78 20.19 -4.05
CA THR A 49 -14.75 20.41 -3.04
C THR A 49 -13.68 21.32 -3.63
N ARG A 50 -13.38 22.42 -2.91
CA ARG A 50 -12.22 23.24 -3.24
C ARG A 50 -10.95 22.50 -2.85
N ILE A 51 -10.11 22.14 -3.83
CA ILE A 51 -8.84 21.48 -3.59
C ILE A 51 -7.82 22.50 -3.06
N SER A 52 -7.53 22.39 -1.77
CA SER A 52 -6.51 23.18 -1.07
C SER A 52 -5.19 22.42 -0.92
N ARG A 53 -5.23 21.10 -0.74
CA ARG A 53 -4.07 20.21 -0.72
C ARG A 53 -3.87 19.62 -2.13
N LYS A 54 -2.82 20.07 -2.80
CA LYS A 54 -2.43 19.57 -4.12
C LYS A 54 -1.20 18.69 -4.00
N VAL A 55 -1.20 17.58 -4.72
CA VAL A 55 -0.05 16.67 -4.81
C VAL A 55 0.94 17.23 -5.84
N SER A 56 2.19 17.28 -5.47
CA SER A 56 3.30 17.73 -6.32
C SER A 56 4.17 16.58 -6.83
N ALA A 57 4.29 15.51 -6.04
CA ALA A 57 5.07 14.33 -6.39
C ALA A 57 4.46 13.06 -5.79
N LEU A 58 4.63 11.95 -6.49
CA LEU A 58 4.33 10.60 -6.00
C LEU A 58 5.52 9.69 -6.25
N THR A 59 6.12 9.18 -5.19
CA THR A 59 7.14 8.13 -5.27
C THR A 59 6.52 6.79 -4.90
N VAL A 60 6.61 5.82 -5.80
CA VAL A 60 6.24 4.44 -5.52
C VAL A 60 7.45 3.70 -5.01
N ILE A 61 7.35 3.12 -3.83
CA ILE A 61 8.35 2.20 -3.27
C ILE A 61 7.83 0.78 -3.43
N PHE A 62 8.39 0.08 -4.42
CA PHE A 62 8.04 -1.28 -4.78
C PHE A 62 9.01 -2.26 -4.10
N ARG A 63 8.49 -3.15 -3.26
CA ARG A 63 9.29 -4.13 -2.52
C ARG A 63 9.29 -5.45 -3.26
N SER A 64 10.49 -5.96 -3.65
CA SER A 64 10.64 -7.20 -4.39
C SER A 64 11.50 -8.23 -3.66
N CYS A 65 11.15 -9.51 -3.89
CA CYS A 65 11.92 -10.64 -3.44
C CYS A 65 11.51 -11.88 -4.25
N THR A 66 12.25 -12.23 -5.31
CA THR A 66 11.92 -13.37 -6.17
C THR A 66 12.56 -14.69 -5.73
N GLY A 67 13.63 -14.63 -4.93
CA GLY A 67 14.37 -15.82 -4.48
C GLY A 67 13.65 -16.68 -3.43
N ILE A 68 12.43 -16.33 -3.03
CA ILE A 68 11.64 -17.06 -2.03
C ILE A 68 10.44 -17.72 -2.69
N ASN A 69 10.41 -19.04 -2.70
CA ASN A 69 9.25 -19.80 -3.21
C ASN A 69 8.17 -20.07 -2.16
N LEU A 70 8.39 -19.68 -0.90
CA LEU A 70 7.48 -19.97 0.21
C LEU A 70 6.38 -18.91 0.31
N LEU A 71 5.16 -19.37 0.16
CA LEU A 71 3.98 -18.62 0.62
C LEU A 71 3.97 -18.60 2.15
N THR A 72 3.99 -17.44 2.74
CA THR A 72 3.75 -17.26 4.18
C THR A 72 2.29 -17.52 4.58
N GLN A 73 1.40 -17.68 3.60
CA GLN A 73 0.01 -18.03 3.77
C GLN A 73 -0.25 -19.43 3.22
N ASN A 74 -0.99 -20.25 3.97
CA ASN A 74 -1.38 -21.64 3.63
C ASN A 74 -2.32 -21.75 2.40
N LYS A 75 -2.39 -20.75 1.54
CA LYS A 75 -3.23 -20.74 0.34
C LYS A 75 -2.35 -20.92 -0.90
N LYS A 76 -2.76 -21.84 -1.77
CA LYS A 76 -2.18 -21.96 -3.11
C LYS A 76 -2.31 -20.62 -3.85
N ARG A 77 -1.28 -20.24 -4.59
CA ARG A 77 -1.37 -19.11 -5.51
C ARG A 77 -2.45 -19.38 -6.55
N LEU A 78 -3.13 -18.33 -6.99
CA LEU A 78 -4.22 -18.47 -7.98
C LEU A 78 -3.72 -19.10 -9.28
N PHE A 79 -2.49 -18.82 -9.67
CA PHE A 79 -1.80 -19.40 -10.81
C PHE A 79 -0.56 -20.13 -10.31
N ASP A 80 -0.33 -21.35 -10.79
CA ASP A 80 0.84 -22.14 -10.45
C ASP A 80 2.07 -21.67 -11.24
N LYS A 81 2.59 -20.49 -10.85
CA LYS A 81 3.73 -19.83 -11.48
C LYS A 81 4.79 -19.48 -10.45
N ASN A 82 6.02 -19.29 -10.92
CA ASN A 82 7.12 -18.83 -10.09
C ASN A 82 6.85 -17.45 -9.51
N LYS A 83 7.46 -17.13 -8.37
CA LYS A 83 7.31 -15.83 -7.70
C LYS A 83 7.70 -14.66 -8.62
N SER A 84 8.74 -14.82 -9.43
CA SER A 84 9.19 -13.80 -10.39
C SER A 84 8.10 -13.39 -11.38
N GLU A 85 7.27 -14.34 -11.85
CA GLU A 85 6.18 -14.01 -12.77
C GLU A 85 5.14 -13.08 -12.14
N TYR A 86 4.83 -13.26 -10.85
CA TYR A 86 3.94 -12.35 -10.12
C TYR A 86 4.59 -10.97 -9.96
N THR A 87 5.86 -10.93 -9.58
CA THR A 87 6.64 -9.70 -9.44
C THR A 87 6.66 -8.88 -10.74
N PHE A 88 6.93 -9.54 -11.88
CA PHE A 88 6.96 -8.86 -13.18
C PHE A 88 5.58 -8.34 -13.62
N ARG A 89 4.52 -9.10 -13.38
CA ARG A 89 3.15 -8.64 -13.66
C ARG A 89 2.74 -7.48 -12.78
N SER A 90 3.05 -7.54 -11.49
CA SER A 90 2.83 -6.47 -10.54
C SER A 90 3.56 -5.20 -10.97
N LEU A 91 4.87 -5.28 -11.22
CA LEU A 91 5.70 -4.16 -11.66
C LEU A 91 5.21 -3.57 -12.99
N ASN A 92 4.86 -4.42 -13.97
CA ASN A 92 4.32 -3.94 -15.25
C ASN A 92 2.96 -3.23 -15.07
N SER A 93 2.10 -3.73 -14.20
CA SER A 93 0.79 -3.12 -13.97
C SER A 93 0.91 -1.73 -13.33
N ILE A 94 1.79 -1.58 -12.34
CA ILE A 94 1.98 -0.27 -11.70
C ILE A 94 2.70 0.73 -12.61
N ILE A 95 3.67 0.30 -13.42
CA ILE A 95 4.31 1.14 -14.44
C ILE A 95 3.26 1.68 -15.43
N LYS A 96 2.34 0.84 -15.90
CA LYS A 96 1.27 1.27 -16.80
C LYS A 96 0.36 2.31 -16.14
N SER A 97 -0.04 2.07 -14.89
CA SER A 97 -0.88 3.00 -14.14
C SER A 97 -0.18 4.33 -13.87
N LEU A 98 1.13 4.30 -13.55
CA LEU A 98 1.94 5.51 -13.38
C LEU A 98 2.06 6.33 -14.68
N ASN A 99 2.28 5.67 -15.83
CA ASN A 99 2.34 6.34 -17.11
C ASN A 99 1.00 6.97 -17.51
N GLN A 100 -0.11 6.29 -17.23
CA GLN A 100 -1.45 6.84 -17.39
C GLN A 100 -1.64 8.09 -16.51
N ALA A 101 -1.29 7.99 -15.24
CA ALA A 101 -1.37 9.11 -14.30
C ALA A 101 -0.48 10.28 -14.72
N LYS A 102 0.75 10.02 -15.17
CA LYS A 102 1.67 11.05 -15.68
C LYS A 102 1.10 11.80 -16.89
N THR A 103 0.40 11.09 -17.76
CA THR A 103 -0.28 11.72 -18.91
C THR A 103 -1.44 12.61 -18.48
N ALA A 104 -2.25 12.13 -17.51
CA ALA A 104 -3.41 12.85 -17.01
C ALA A 104 -3.05 14.02 -16.07
N LEU A 105 -1.94 13.89 -15.34
CA LEU A 105 -1.48 14.83 -14.32
C LEU A 105 -0.05 15.31 -14.60
N PRO A 106 0.19 16.06 -15.68
CA PRO A 106 1.55 16.39 -16.17
C PRO A 106 2.34 17.31 -15.23
N LYS A 107 1.72 17.87 -14.21
CA LYS A 107 2.37 18.73 -13.20
C LYS A 107 2.89 17.96 -11.99
N ILE A 108 2.57 16.68 -11.89
CA ILE A 108 3.00 15.82 -10.80
C ILE A 108 4.25 15.05 -11.22
N GLU A 109 5.25 15.04 -10.37
CA GLU A 109 6.45 14.23 -10.56
C GLU A 109 6.18 12.79 -10.14
N PHE A 110 6.54 11.83 -11.01
CA PHE A 110 6.38 10.39 -10.72
C PHE A 110 7.73 9.69 -10.71
N GLU A 111 7.96 8.93 -9.65
CA GLU A 111 9.16 8.11 -9.48
C GLU A 111 8.79 6.71 -8.98
N ILE A 112 9.56 5.70 -9.37
CA ILE A 112 9.46 4.34 -8.84
C ILE A 112 10.83 3.89 -8.34
N ILE A 113 10.88 3.48 -7.07
CA ILE A 113 12.06 2.93 -6.41
C ILE A 113 11.75 1.48 -6.06
N VAL A 114 12.54 0.56 -6.62
CA VAL A 114 12.46 -0.86 -6.24
C VAL A 114 13.45 -1.11 -5.12
N ILE A 115 12.97 -1.67 -4.00
CA ILE A 115 13.83 -2.16 -2.91
C ILE A 115 13.81 -3.67 -2.96
N ASP A 116 14.92 -4.25 -3.41
CA ASP A 116 15.04 -5.67 -3.65
C ASP A 116 15.82 -6.40 -2.57
N HIS A 117 15.32 -7.56 -2.19
CA HIS A 117 16.05 -8.49 -1.34
C HIS A 117 16.01 -9.89 -1.94
N ASN A 118 17.22 -10.43 -2.22
CA ASN A 118 17.41 -11.84 -2.60
C ASN A 118 16.65 -12.26 -3.88
N SER A 119 16.48 -11.36 -4.83
CA SER A 119 16.01 -11.75 -6.17
C SER A 119 17.17 -12.34 -7.01
N GLU A 120 16.84 -13.24 -7.91
CA GLU A 120 17.75 -13.80 -8.90
C GLU A 120 18.32 -12.69 -9.79
N LYS A 121 19.60 -12.79 -10.20
CA LYS A 121 20.22 -11.76 -11.06
C LYS A 121 19.44 -11.52 -12.36
N ASN A 122 18.97 -12.58 -12.99
CA ASN A 122 18.16 -12.49 -14.21
C ASN A 122 16.85 -11.74 -13.97
N ASP A 123 16.23 -11.93 -12.80
CA ASP A 123 14.99 -11.26 -12.43
C ASP A 123 15.23 -9.76 -12.20
N ILE A 124 16.34 -9.40 -11.55
CA ILE A 124 16.73 -8.00 -11.37
C ILE A 124 16.97 -7.33 -12.74
N GLU A 125 17.67 -8.00 -13.65
CA GLU A 125 17.89 -7.49 -15.01
C GLU A 125 16.56 -7.31 -15.78
N GLN A 126 15.63 -8.22 -15.61
CA GLN A 126 14.31 -8.13 -16.22
C GLN A 126 13.48 -6.97 -15.63
N MET A 127 13.49 -6.79 -14.31
CA MET A 127 12.87 -5.62 -13.67
C MET A 127 13.50 -4.32 -14.17
N LYS A 128 14.83 -4.26 -14.25
CA LYS A 128 15.55 -3.09 -14.79
C LYS A 128 15.13 -2.78 -16.21
N LYS A 129 15.05 -3.78 -17.08
CA LYS A 129 14.56 -3.59 -18.48
C LYS A 129 13.12 -3.04 -18.54
N GLN A 130 12.25 -3.44 -17.62
CA GLN A 130 10.88 -2.90 -17.53
C GLN A 130 10.90 -1.43 -17.09
N LEU A 131 11.71 -1.11 -16.08
CA LEU A 131 11.87 0.24 -15.55
C LEU A 131 12.48 1.19 -16.58
N ASP A 132 13.54 0.79 -17.27
CA ASP A 132 14.22 1.60 -18.30
C ASP A 132 13.27 1.94 -19.48
N LYS A 133 12.31 1.04 -19.78
CA LYS A 133 11.28 1.29 -20.82
C LYS A 133 10.12 2.15 -20.34
N SER A 134 10.03 2.45 -19.05
CA SER A 134 8.85 3.09 -18.46
C SER A 134 8.76 4.60 -18.69
N ASN A 135 9.83 5.27 -19.12
CA ASN A 135 9.95 6.74 -19.16
C ASN A 135 9.68 7.43 -17.81
N LEU A 136 9.81 6.70 -16.70
CA LEU A 136 9.69 7.20 -15.34
C LEU A 136 11.09 7.35 -14.73
N LYS A 137 11.25 8.31 -13.82
CA LYS A 137 12.39 8.31 -12.92
C LYS A 137 12.37 7.04 -12.11
N ASN A 138 13.46 6.27 -12.08
CA ASN A 138 13.47 4.98 -11.42
C ASN A 138 14.84 4.63 -10.83
N SER A 139 14.85 3.75 -9.84
CA SER A 139 16.07 3.16 -9.28
C SER A 139 15.77 1.79 -8.67
N ILE A 140 16.82 0.96 -8.54
CA ILE A 140 16.77 -0.31 -7.82
C ILE A 140 17.80 -0.23 -6.70
N ILE A 141 17.36 -0.46 -5.46
CA ILE A 141 18.17 -0.48 -4.25
C ILE A 141 18.22 -1.92 -3.74
N SER A 142 19.43 -2.46 -3.62
CA SER A 142 19.61 -3.76 -2.96
C SER A 142 19.57 -3.61 -1.45
N LEU A 143 18.76 -4.44 -0.79
CA LEU A 143 18.61 -4.44 0.66
C LEU A 143 19.72 -5.25 1.32
N ASN A 144 20.48 -4.63 2.20
CA ASN A 144 21.37 -5.34 3.12
C ASN A 144 20.63 -5.57 4.46
N VAL A 145 20.14 -6.79 4.68
CA VAL A 145 19.38 -7.16 5.88
C VAL A 145 20.19 -6.98 7.16
N ASN A 146 21.51 -7.16 7.11
CA ASN A 146 22.39 -7.06 8.29
C ASN A 146 22.36 -5.66 8.93
N GLU A 147 22.06 -4.62 8.18
CA GLU A 147 21.91 -3.25 8.70
C GLU A 147 20.72 -3.10 9.67
N PHE A 148 19.75 -4.01 9.60
CA PHE A 148 18.47 -3.89 10.31
C PHE A 148 18.23 -4.97 11.37
N VAL A 149 19.02 -6.05 11.40
CA VAL A 149 18.80 -7.20 12.29
C VAL A 149 18.70 -6.76 13.76
N ASN A 150 19.54 -5.84 14.19
CA ASN A 150 19.57 -5.35 15.59
C ASN A 150 18.31 -4.52 15.95
N ASN A 151 17.59 -4.01 14.98
CA ASN A 151 16.37 -3.21 15.16
C ASN A 151 15.10 -4.07 15.15
N ILE A 152 15.22 -5.36 14.84
CA ILE A 152 14.10 -6.29 14.72
C ILE A 152 14.05 -7.18 15.96
N LYS A 153 12.87 -7.26 16.59
CA LYS A 153 12.67 -8.14 17.74
C LYS A 153 12.89 -9.60 17.33
N SER A 154 13.67 -10.33 18.10
CA SER A 154 13.97 -11.76 17.86
C SER A 154 12.79 -12.70 18.13
N ILE A 155 11.76 -12.21 18.81
CA ILE A 155 10.56 -12.97 19.21
C ILE A 155 9.32 -12.22 18.73
N ASN A 156 8.40 -12.93 18.09
CA ASN A 156 7.12 -12.39 17.62
C ASN A 156 6.09 -12.27 18.76
N ALA A 157 4.90 -11.72 18.46
CA ALA A 157 3.81 -11.57 19.43
C ALA A 157 3.29 -12.90 20.02
N LYS A 158 3.54 -14.03 19.33
CA LYS A 158 3.20 -15.39 19.79
C LYS A 158 4.31 -16.02 20.63
N LYS A 159 5.37 -15.29 20.96
CA LYS A 159 6.58 -15.76 21.67
C LYS A 159 7.39 -16.80 20.89
N GLU A 160 7.26 -16.85 19.58
CA GLU A 160 8.05 -17.72 18.71
C GLU A 160 9.26 -16.96 18.16
N LYS A 161 10.34 -17.67 17.86
CA LYS A 161 11.52 -17.06 17.20
C LYS A 161 11.16 -16.58 15.80
N VAL A 162 11.54 -15.37 15.49
CA VAL A 162 11.30 -14.75 14.17
C VAL A 162 12.11 -15.50 13.11
N THR A 163 11.49 -15.84 11.99
CA THR A 163 12.14 -16.54 10.86
C THR A 163 12.96 -15.56 10.03
N GLU A 164 13.92 -16.09 9.24
CA GLU A 164 14.74 -15.28 8.31
C GLU A 164 13.85 -14.50 7.31
N ASN A 165 12.79 -15.11 6.82
CA ASN A 165 11.83 -14.44 5.94
C ASN A 165 11.12 -13.26 6.61
N GLN A 166 10.78 -13.41 7.89
CA GLN A 166 10.19 -12.31 8.67
C GLN A 166 11.20 -11.19 8.91
N ILE A 167 12.45 -11.53 9.20
CA ILE A 167 13.54 -10.55 9.35
C ILE A 167 13.75 -9.81 8.02
N SER A 168 13.81 -10.52 6.91
CA SER A 168 13.93 -9.94 5.57
C SER A 168 12.77 -8.96 5.28
N ASN A 169 11.53 -9.38 5.49
CA ASN A 169 10.36 -8.53 5.26
C ASN A 169 10.37 -7.28 6.15
N MET A 170 10.67 -7.43 7.44
CA MET A 170 10.75 -6.30 8.38
C MET A 170 11.90 -5.34 8.04
N SER A 171 13.05 -5.87 7.59
CA SER A 171 14.18 -5.07 7.12
C SER A 171 13.82 -4.27 5.88
N ASN A 172 13.08 -4.89 4.94
CA ASN A 172 12.62 -4.21 3.72
C ASN A 172 11.61 -3.09 4.05
N ILE A 173 10.67 -3.33 4.98
CA ILE A 173 9.76 -2.29 5.47
C ILE A 173 10.57 -1.14 6.09
N HIS A 174 11.54 -1.42 6.96
CA HIS A 174 12.36 -0.40 7.59
C HIS A 174 13.14 0.42 6.55
N LYS A 175 13.82 -0.26 5.60
CA LYS A 175 14.53 0.41 4.51
C LYS A 175 13.58 1.29 3.68
N SER A 176 12.38 0.80 3.39
CA SER A 176 11.36 1.55 2.65
C SER A 176 10.98 2.85 3.35
N LEU A 177 10.79 2.81 4.67
CA LEU A 177 10.48 3.99 5.46
C LEU A 177 11.65 5.00 5.49
N LEU A 178 12.90 4.52 5.58
CA LEU A 178 14.08 5.40 5.50
C LEU A 178 14.21 6.06 4.13
N VAL A 179 14.05 5.29 3.05
CA VAL A 179 14.06 5.82 1.67
C VAL A 179 12.95 6.85 1.49
N ALA A 180 11.74 6.55 2.00
CA ALA A 180 10.62 7.48 1.95
C ALA A 180 10.95 8.80 2.64
N LYS A 181 11.50 8.72 3.85
CA LYS A 181 11.87 9.91 4.64
C LYS A 181 12.96 10.74 3.98
N ASP A 182 13.99 10.09 3.42
CA ASP A 182 15.21 10.76 3.00
C ASP A 182 15.20 11.21 1.53
N GLN A 183 14.38 10.59 0.68
CA GLN A 183 14.43 10.76 -0.77
C GLN A 183 13.10 11.19 -1.41
N CYS A 184 11.97 11.07 -0.71
CA CYS A 184 10.67 11.38 -1.30
C CYS A 184 10.20 12.79 -0.93
N ASN A 185 9.62 13.50 -1.91
CA ASN A 185 9.30 14.93 -1.75
C ASN A 185 7.88 15.20 -1.25
N ASP A 186 6.92 14.30 -1.50
CA ASP A 186 5.50 14.52 -1.15
C ASP A 186 4.85 13.18 -0.81
N LEU A 187 4.03 12.61 -1.69
CA LEU A 187 3.36 11.34 -1.39
C LEU A 187 4.26 10.13 -1.65
N VAL A 188 4.09 9.12 -0.81
CA VAL A 188 4.74 7.82 -0.99
C VAL A 188 3.68 6.72 -1.02
N TYR A 189 3.77 5.85 -2.02
CA TYR A 189 2.95 4.66 -2.14
C TYR A 189 3.82 3.41 -1.97
N PHE A 190 3.59 2.67 -0.88
CA PHE A 190 4.28 1.41 -0.61
C PHE A 190 3.52 0.24 -1.25
N VAL A 191 4.23 -0.57 -2.04
CA VAL A 191 3.64 -1.68 -2.81
C VAL A 191 4.46 -2.94 -2.62
N GLU A 192 3.79 -4.06 -2.41
CA GLU A 192 4.37 -5.40 -2.48
C GLU A 192 4.33 -5.95 -3.90
N ASP A 193 5.16 -6.93 -4.20
CA ASP A 193 5.40 -7.42 -5.55
C ASP A 193 4.37 -8.44 -6.07
N ASP A 194 3.20 -8.52 -5.45
CA ASP A 194 2.11 -9.42 -5.82
C ASP A 194 0.75 -8.73 -6.01
N TYR A 195 0.72 -7.39 -5.96
CA TYR A 195 -0.48 -6.61 -6.25
C TYR A 195 -0.57 -6.23 -7.73
N LEU A 196 -1.76 -6.37 -8.31
CA LEU A 196 -2.07 -5.88 -9.66
C LEU A 196 -2.81 -4.54 -9.57
N HIS A 197 -2.40 -3.62 -10.43
CA HIS A 197 -3.00 -2.29 -10.53
C HIS A 197 -3.83 -2.19 -11.79
N GLN A 198 -5.04 -1.67 -11.66
CA GLN A 198 -5.80 -1.23 -12.81
C GLN A 198 -5.16 0.03 -13.39
N LEU A 199 -5.47 0.31 -14.66
CA LEU A 199 -4.81 1.38 -15.39
C LEU A 199 -4.98 2.74 -14.71
N ASP A 200 -6.17 3.01 -14.18
CA ASP A 200 -6.52 4.29 -13.55
C ASP A 200 -6.21 4.37 -12.05
N SER A 201 -5.69 3.30 -11.43
CA SER A 201 -5.52 3.20 -9.97
C SER A 201 -4.74 4.37 -9.38
N ILE A 202 -3.59 4.72 -9.95
CA ILE A 202 -2.75 5.82 -9.42
C ILE A 202 -3.44 7.17 -9.58
N TYR A 203 -4.10 7.40 -10.69
CA TYR A 203 -4.87 8.61 -10.93
C TYR A 203 -5.99 8.78 -9.91
N GLU A 204 -6.78 7.74 -9.71
CA GLU A 204 -7.89 7.74 -8.74
C GLU A 204 -7.42 7.90 -7.29
N MET A 205 -6.28 7.30 -6.93
CA MET A 205 -5.68 7.47 -5.60
C MET A 205 -5.28 8.93 -5.34
N ILE A 206 -4.64 9.59 -6.30
CA ILE A 206 -4.24 10.99 -6.17
C ILE A 206 -5.48 11.88 -6.05
N PHE A 207 -6.47 11.67 -6.90
CA PHE A 207 -7.73 12.42 -6.86
C PHE A 207 -8.45 12.26 -5.52
N THR A 208 -8.56 11.04 -5.05
CA THR A 208 -9.18 10.72 -3.76
C THR A 208 -8.42 11.37 -2.62
N TYR A 209 -7.08 11.29 -2.63
CA TYR A 209 -6.24 11.91 -1.63
C TYR A 209 -6.43 13.44 -1.59
N GLU A 210 -6.29 14.13 -2.72
CA GLU A 210 -6.44 15.59 -2.81
C GLU A 210 -7.81 16.03 -2.32
N ARG A 211 -8.87 15.34 -2.73
CA ARG A 211 -10.24 15.65 -2.34
C ARG A 211 -10.44 15.47 -0.84
N ILE A 212 -10.15 14.31 -0.30
CA ILE A 212 -10.44 14.00 1.10
C ILE A 212 -9.55 14.80 2.04
N SER A 213 -8.24 14.93 1.74
CA SER A 213 -7.34 15.75 2.53
C SER A 213 -7.74 17.22 2.56
N SER A 214 -8.23 17.75 1.43
CA SER A 214 -8.74 19.12 1.35
C SER A 214 -10.03 19.31 2.16
N GLN A 215 -10.96 18.35 2.11
CA GLN A 215 -12.19 18.39 2.89
C GLN A 215 -11.93 18.29 4.39
N MET A 216 -10.97 17.44 4.78
CA MET A 216 -10.64 17.20 6.18
C MET A 216 -9.57 18.16 6.73
N ASN A 217 -8.94 18.96 5.87
CA ASN A 217 -7.82 19.83 6.18
C ASN A 217 -6.70 19.12 6.96
N ARG A 218 -6.33 17.91 6.50
CA ARG A 218 -5.27 17.10 7.10
C ARG A 218 -4.65 16.13 6.11
N GLU A 219 -3.41 15.72 6.40
CA GLU A 219 -2.76 14.61 5.69
C GLU A 219 -3.43 13.28 6.05
N LEU A 220 -3.41 12.34 5.10
CA LEU A 220 -4.13 11.07 5.19
C LEU A 220 -3.21 9.89 4.91
N PHE A 221 -3.55 8.76 5.51
CA PHE A 221 -3.12 7.44 5.05
C PHE A 221 -4.27 6.79 4.29
N ILE A 222 -4.01 6.40 3.05
CA ILE A 222 -4.97 5.70 2.20
C ILE A 222 -4.50 4.26 2.01
N CYS A 223 -5.41 3.31 2.17
CA CYS A 223 -5.17 1.91 1.83
C CYS A 223 -6.05 1.56 0.61
N PRO A 224 -5.50 1.61 -0.60
CA PRO A 224 -6.27 1.45 -1.84
C PRO A 224 -6.51 0.00 -2.25
N THR A 225 -6.31 -0.94 -1.34
CA THR A 225 -6.46 -2.36 -1.63
C THR A 225 -7.91 -2.76 -1.80
N ASP A 226 -8.13 -3.59 -2.82
CA ASP A 226 -9.44 -4.09 -3.23
C ASP A 226 -9.64 -5.53 -2.73
N TYR A 227 -9.89 -5.67 -1.44
CA TYR A 227 -10.15 -6.97 -0.85
C TYR A 227 -11.65 -7.30 -0.89
N PRO A 228 -12.05 -8.51 -1.34
CA PRO A 228 -13.46 -8.90 -1.42
C PRO A 228 -14.24 -8.73 -0.11
N TYR A 229 -13.59 -8.88 1.04
CA TYR A 229 -14.24 -8.70 2.34
C TYR A 229 -14.59 -7.22 2.65
N LEU A 230 -14.03 -6.26 1.92
CA LEU A 230 -14.40 -4.85 2.07
C LEU A 230 -15.78 -4.56 1.45
N TYR A 231 -16.20 -5.33 0.44
CA TYR A 231 -17.50 -5.17 -0.22
C TYR A 231 -18.65 -5.84 0.52
N THR A 232 -18.37 -6.77 1.41
CA THR A 232 -19.41 -7.48 2.17
C THR A 232 -19.82 -6.73 3.44
N LYS A 233 -19.31 -5.53 3.64
CA LYS A 233 -19.55 -4.69 4.83
C LYS A 233 -20.42 -3.45 4.52
N VAL A 234 -21.26 -3.53 3.52
CA VAL A 234 -22.25 -2.49 3.22
C VAL A 234 -23.47 -2.68 4.07
#